data_8364dba20e388428bc89019da8f843d8
#
_entry.id   8364dba20e388428bc89019da8f843d8
#
_cell.length_a   1.000
_cell.length_b   1.000
_cell.length_c   1.000
_cell.angle_alpha   90.00
_cell.angle_beta   90.00
_cell.angle_gamma   90.00
#
_symmetry.space_group_name_H-M   'P 1'
#
loop_
_entity.id
_entity.type
_entity.pdbx_description
1 polymer ?
#
loop_
_entity_poly.entity_id
_entity_poly.type
_entity_poly.pdbx_seq_one_letter_code
_entity_poly.pdbx_strand_id
1 'polypeptide(L)' 'MTKNVLEQKLEFLEEKATELSQEGGGSVGHRQMELLLNEMDIVKSQLLQLELDEMYKEIEANDEPTN' A
#
# COMPACT_ATOMS: atom_id res chain seq x y z
N MET A 1 9.22 -4.46 -7.85
CA MET A 1 9.15 -3.38 -6.88
C MET A 1 9.49 -3.86 -5.50
N THR A 2 10.30 -3.11 -4.79
CA THR A 2 10.64 -3.48 -3.44
C THR A 2 9.58 -2.96 -2.46
N LYS A 3 9.50 -3.62 -1.34
CA LYS A 3 8.56 -3.22 -0.29
C LYS A 3 8.78 -1.77 0.14
N ASN A 4 10.05 -1.37 0.21
CA ASN A 4 10.40 -0.01 0.62
C ASN A 4 9.82 1.04 -0.31
N VAL A 5 9.89 0.80 -1.61
CA VAL A 5 9.33 1.71 -2.61
C VAL A 5 7.83 1.84 -2.45
N LEU A 6 7.16 0.72 -2.21
CA LEU A 6 5.71 0.74 -2.02
C LEU A 6 5.32 1.47 -0.74
N GLU A 7 6.08 1.31 0.31
CA GLU A 7 5.81 2.02 1.55
C GLU A 7 5.97 3.53 1.39
N GLN A 8 7.00 3.95 0.68
CA GLN A 8 7.21 5.36 0.40
C GLN A 8 6.07 5.93 -0.46
N LYS A 9 5.63 5.16 -1.43
CA LYS A 9 4.53 5.58 -2.28
C LYS A 9 3.24 5.72 -1.49
N LEU A 10 2.99 4.78 -0.59
CA LEU A 10 1.82 4.84 0.27
C LEU A 10 1.86 6.07 1.17
N GLU A 11 3.01 6.35 1.76
CA GLU A 11 3.19 7.51 2.60
C GLU A 11 2.91 8.81 1.83
N PHE A 12 3.42 8.90 0.62
CA PHE A 12 3.16 10.05 -0.24
C PHE A 12 1.67 10.21 -0.51
N LEU A 13 0.99 9.12 -0.81
CA LEU A 13 -0.44 9.16 -1.08
C LEU A 13 -1.24 9.58 0.17
N GLU A 14 -0.82 9.11 1.32
CA GLU A 14 -1.46 9.50 2.57
C GLU A 14 -1.29 10.98 2.85
N GLU A 15 -0.13 11.52 2.58
CA GLU A 15 0.12 12.95 2.72
C GLU A 15 -0.78 13.76 1.80
N LYS A 16 -0.91 13.33 0.58
CA LYS A 16 -1.79 14.00 -0.38
C LYS A 16 -3.24 13.96 0.05
N ALA A 17 -3.67 12.83 0.57
CA ALA A 17 -5.03 12.70 1.06
C ALA A 17 -5.28 13.62 2.26
N THR A 18 -4.31 13.74 3.13
CA THR A 18 -4.41 14.64 4.28
C THR A 18 -4.52 16.10 3.82
N GLU A 19 -3.69 16.48 2.86
CA GLU A 19 -3.74 17.84 2.32
C GLU A 19 -5.10 18.16 1.73
N LEU A 20 -5.64 17.25 0.93
CA LEU A 20 -6.96 17.44 0.33
C LEU A 20 -8.04 17.54 1.40
N SER A 21 -7.93 16.75 2.43
CA SER A 21 -8.89 16.77 3.53
C SER A 21 -8.88 18.11 4.25
N GLN A 22 -7.68 18.66 4.45
CA GLN A 22 -7.54 19.95 5.14
C GLN A 22 -8.05 21.10 4.30
N GLU A 23 -7.86 21.03 3.00
CA GLU A 23 -8.32 22.08 2.11
C GLU A 23 -9.82 22.11 1.94
N GLY A 24 -10.47 21.00 2.26
CA GLY A 24 -11.93 20.92 2.19
C GLY A 24 -12.48 21.20 0.81
N GLY A 25 -11.74 20.86 -0.22
CA GLY A 25 -12.11 21.22 -1.56
C GLY A 25 -13.34 20.50 -2.08
N GLY A 26 -14.32 21.21 -2.53
CA GLY A 26 -15.61 20.76 -3.02
C GLY A 26 -15.60 19.50 -3.90
N SER A 27 -16.33 19.54 -5.03
CA SER A 27 -16.50 18.34 -5.85
C SER A 27 -15.20 17.87 -6.49
N VAL A 28 -14.32 18.79 -6.85
CA VAL A 28 -13.03 18.44 -7.44
C VAL A 28 -12.16 17.73 -6.41
N GLY A 29 -12.13 18.27 -5.21
CA GLY A 29 -11.37 17.66 -4.12
C GLY A 29 -11.88 16.27 -3.77
N HIS A 30 -13.19 16.10 -3.79
CA HIS A 30 -13.80 14.81 -3.51
C HIS A 30 -13.37 13.76 -4.54
N ARG A 31 -13.37 14.15 -5.81
CA ARG A 31 -12.97 13.26 -6.88
C ARG A 31 -11.50 12.86 -6.77
N GLN A 32 -10.66 13.83 -6.46
CA GLN A 32 -9.23 13.57 -6.28
C GLN A 32 -8.99 12.67 -5.08
N MET A 33 -9.73 12.88 -4.01
CA MET A 33 -9.64 12.03 -2.84
C MET A 33 -9.99 10.59 -3.17
N GLU A 34 -11.04 10.41 -3.96
CA GLU A 34 -11.46 9.08 -4.38
C GLU A 34 -10.39 8.38 -5.18
N LEU A 35 -9.76 9.10 -6.11
CA LEU A 35 -8.67 8.55 -6.90
C LEU A 35 -7.47 8.19 -6.01
N LEU A 36 -7.16 9.04 -5.05
CA LEU A 36 -6.08 8.75 -4.11
C LEU A 36 -6.36 7.51 -3.29
N LEU A 37 -7.58 7.39 -2.80
CA LEU A 37 -7.96 6.22 -2.01
C LEU A 37 -7.86 4.94 -2.83
N ASN A 38 -8.24 5.00 -4.10
CA ASN A 38 -8.11 3.86 -4.99
C ASN A 38 -6.65 3.47 -5.17
N GLU A 39 -5.77 4.45 -5.38
CA GLU A 39 -4.36 4.17 -5.51
C GLU A 39 -3.75 3.62 -4.23
N MET A 40 -4.17 4.17 -3.09
CA MET A 40 -3.73 3.65 -1.81
C MET A 40 -4.13 2.19 -1.62
N ASP A 41 -5.34 1.86 -2.05
CA ASP A 41 -5.83 0.49 -1.98
C ASP A 41 -4.95 -0.45 -2.81
N ILE A 42 -4.60 -0.02 -4.02
CA ILE A 42 -3.74 -0.81 -4.90
C ILE A 42 -2.37 -1.03 -4.25
N VAL A 43 -1.78 0.03 -3.72
CA VAL A 43 -0.48 -0.07 -3.09
C VAL A 43 -0.53 -0.97 -1.85
N LYS A 44 -1.58 -0.83 -1.05
CA LYS A 44 -1.76 -1.68 0.13
C LYS A 44 -1.88 -3.14 -0.25
N SER A 45 -2.61 -3.41 -1.32
CA SER A 45 -2.74 -4.78 -1.82
C SER A 45 -1.40 -5.35 -2.25
N GLN A 46 -0.59 -4.54 -2.93
CA GLN A 46 0.73 -4.97 -3.36
C GLN A 46 1.65 -5.22 -2.17
N LEU A 47 1.57 -4.36 -1.16
CA LEU A 47 2.35 -4.55 0.06
C LEU A 47 1.95 -5.84 0.77
N LEU A 48 0.66 -6.06 0.88
CA LEU A 48 0.15 -7.27 1.51
C LEU A 48 0.63 -8.52 0.76
N GLN A 49 0.62 -8.46 -0.57
CA GLN A 49 1.07 -9.58 -1.37
C GLN A 49 2.55 -9.88 -1.12
N LEU A 50 3.36 -8.83 -1.03
CA LEU A 50 4.78 -8.99 -0.74
C LEU A 50 5.00 -9.59 0.64
N GLU A 51 4.24 -9.14 1.62
CA GLU A 51 4.34 -9.67 2.96
C GLU A 51 3.96 -11.15 3.00
N LEU A 52 2.90 -11.51 2.28
CA LEU A 52 2.50 -12.90 2.19
C LEU A 52 3.55 -13.75 1.51
N ASP A 53 4.15 -13.23 0.46
CA ASP A 53 5.23 -13.93 -0.24
C ASP A 53 6.41 -14.18 0.69
N GLU A 54 6.78 -13.20 1.49
CA GLU A 54 7.86 -13.35 2.44
C GLU A 54 7.52 -14.39 3.49
N MET A 55 6.28 -14.39 3.97
CA MET A 55 5.83 -15.38 4.93
C MET A 55 5.87 -16.79 4.36
N TYR A 56 5.44 -16.94 3.13
CA TYR A 56 5.48 -18.24 2.47
C TYR A 56 6.90 -18.74 2.30
N LYS A 57 7.81 -17.84 1.96
CA LYS A 57 9.21 -18.21 1.83
C LYS A 57 9.79 -18.68 3.14
N GLU A 58 9.44 -18.01 4.23
CA GLU A 58 9.89 -18.40 5.55
C GLU A 58 9.31 -19.75 5.95
N ILE A 59 8.05 -19.98 5.66
CA ILE A 59 7.41 -21.25 5.95
C ILE A 59 8.08 -22.37 5.17
N GLU A 60 8.33 -22.16 3.90
CA GLU A 60 8.99 -23.15 3.06
C GLU A 60 10.40 -23.47 3.56
N ALA A 61 11.12 -22.42 4.00
CA ALA A 61 12.47 -22.63 4.51
C ALA A 61 12.46 -23.38 5.85
N ASN A 62 11.49 -23.10 6.68
CA ASN A 62 11.38 -23.75 8.00
C ASN A 62 10.73 -25.11 7.91
N ASP A 63 9.92 -25.32 6.92
CA ASP A 63 9.20 -26.57 6.74
C ASP A 63 9.98 -27.53 5.86
N GLU A 64 11.29 -27.45 5.90
CA GLU A 64 12.09 -28.40 5.19
C GLU A 64 11.79 -29.80 5.65
N PRO A 65 11.49 -30.70 4.73
CA PRO A 65 11.27 -32.06 5.12
C PRO A 65 12.56 -32.61 5.70
N THR A 66 12.55 -32.79 6.97
CA THR A 66 13.70 -33.33 7.67
C THR A 66 13.79 -34.82 7.43
N ASN A 67 13.95 -35.19 6.24
CA ASN A 67 14.10 -36.61 5.91
C ASN A 67 15.44 -36.90 5.36
#